data_35c95b756b4b27e0827075bad279a33a
#
_entry.id   35c95b756b4b27e0827075bad279a33a
#
_cell.length_a   1.000
_cell.length_b   1.000
_cell.length_c   1.000
_cell.angle_alpha   90.00
_cell.angle_beta   90.00
_cell.angle_gamma   90.00
#
_symmetry.space_group_name_H-M   'P 1'
#
loop_
_entity.id
_entity.type
_entity.pdbx_description
1 polymer ?
#
loop_
_entity_poly.entity_id
_entity_poly.type
_entity_poly.pdbx_seq_one_letter_code
_entity_poly.pdbx_strand_id
1 'polypeptide(L)' 'MPGEVFLDVRGLEPPEPLERVLEALCSLDSGQRIRMLIQRDPYLLYPILARDGYAHEVRCTETGDYEILIWHSKG' A
#
# COMPACT_ATOMS: atom_id res chain seq x y z
N MET A 1 -6.62 2.21 18.57
CA MET A 1 -6.60 2.57 18.11
C MET A 1 -6.66 2.65 16.84
N PRO A 2 -6.59 3.44 16.15
CA PRO A 2 -6.82 3.34 14.81
C PRO A 2 -5.84 2.48 14.21
N GLY A 3 -6.25 1.75 13.34
CA GLY A 3 -5.40 0.82 12.70
C GLY A 3 -4.96 1.26 11.32
N GLU A 4 -4.66 2.53 11.13
CA GLU A 4 -4.25 2.99 9.81
C GLU A 4 -2.84 3.52 9.82
N VAL A 5 -2.01 3.03 8.88
CA VAL A 5 -0.64 3.50 8.69
C VAL A 5 -0.62 4.29 7.39
N PHE A 6 -0.27 5.55 7.46
CA PHE A 6 -0.22 6.39 6.26
C PHE A 6 1.19 6.36 5.68
N LEU A 7 1.29 6.12 4.37
CA LEU A 7 2.57 5.98 3.71
C LEU A 7 2.55 6.78 2.41
N ASP A 8 3.29 7.88 2.38
CA ASP A 8 3.37 8.73 1.21
C ASP A 8 4.68 8.44 0.50
N VAL A 9 4.61 7.75 -0.63
CA VAL A 9 5.80 7.40 -1.40
C VAL A 9 5.85 8.16 -2.72
N ARG A 10 5.10 9.24 -2.83
CA ARG A 10 5.15 10.08 -4.02
C ARG A 10 6.53 10.75 -4.11
N GLY A 11 7.02 10.85 -5.32
CA GLY A 11 8.32 11.47 -5.53
C GLY A 11 9.52 10.56 -5.37
N LEU A 12 9.31 9.33 -4.90
CA LEU A 12 10.39 8.37 -4.80
C LEU A 12 10.54 7.64 -6.13
N GLU A 13 11.77 7.26 -6.46
CA GLU A 13 12.04 6.54 -7.69
C GLU A 13 12.06 5.04 -7.46
N PRO A 14 11.62 4.25 -8.45
CA PRO A 14 11.67 2.80 -8.32
C PRO A 14 13.10 2.33 -8.07
N PRO A 15 13.29 1.31 -7.23
CA PRO A 15 12.27 0.49 -6.62
C PRO A 15 11.88 0.94 -5.21
N GLU A 16 12.22 2.17 -4.85
CA GLU A 16 12.05 2.63 -3.48
C GLU A 16 10.60 2.61 -3.00
N PRO A 17 9.61 3.02 -3.81
CA PRO A 17 8.22 2.94 -3.32
C PRO A 17 7.83 1.52 -2.93
N LEU A 18 8.23 0.53 -3.72
CA LEU A 18 7.90 -0.86 -3.43
C LEU A 18 8.58 -1.30 -2.15
N GLU A 19 9.84 -0.92 -1.98
CA GLU A 19 10.58 -1.30 -0.77
C GLU A 19 9.93 -0.74 0.48
N ARG A 20 9.45 0.51 0.42
CA ARG A 20 8.81 1.13 1.56
C ARG A 20 7.53 0.41 1.95
N VAL A 21 6.73 0.04 0.95
CA VAL A 21 5.48 -0.68 1.21
C VAL A 21 5.76 -2.05 1.81
N LEU A 22 6.72 -2.78 1.24
CA LEU A 22 7.02 -4.10 1.75
C LEU A 22 7.54 -4.05 3.18
N GLU A 23 8.31 -3.01 3.49
CA GLU A 23 8.81 -2.82 4.84
C GLU A 23 7.65 -2.55 5.80
N ALA A 24 6.71 -1.70 5.40
CA ALA A 24 5.56 -1.40 6.23
C ALA A 24 4.69 -2.62 6.44
N LEU A 25 4.56 -3.48 5.42
CA LEU A 25 3.77 -4.70 5.55
C LEU A 25 4.35 -5.66 6.59
N CYS A 26 5.67 -5.66 6.73
CA CYS A 26 6.31 -6.52 7.72
C CYS A 26 5.88 -6.17 9.14
N SER A 27 5.49 -4.93 9.37
CA SER A 27 5.10 -4.48 10.69
C SER A 27 3.59 -4.35 10.85
N LEU A 28 2.83 -4.71 9.83
CA LEU A 28 1.39 -4.48 9.84
C LEU A 28 0.68 -5.57 10.62
N ASP A 29 -0.05 -5.17 11.65
CA ASP A 29 -0.85 -6.10 12.44
C ASP A 29 -2.17 -6.40 11.73
N SER A 30 -2.81 -7.48 12.11
CA SER A 30 -4.00 -7.94 11.42
C SER A 30 -5.18 -6.97 11.52
N GLY A 31 -5.19 -6.12 12.52
CA GLY A 31 -6.26 -5.13 12.66
C GLY A 31 -5.94 -3.79 12.01
N GLN A 32 -4.81 -3.69 11.34
CA GLN A 32 -4.37 -2.44 10.73
C GLN A 32 -4.49 -2.48 9.24
N ARG A 33 -4.40 -1.31 8.62
CA ARG A 33 -4.32 -1.23 7.17
C ARG A 33 -3.37 -0.10 6.79
N ILE A 34 -2.84 -0.17 5.58
CA ILE A 34 -1.96 0.86 5.04
C ILE A 34 -2.76 1.70 4.07
N ARG A 35 -2.58 3.01 4.16
CA ARG A 35 -3.09 3.93 3.15
C ARG A 35 -1.87 4.56 2.48
N MET A 36 -1.63 4.19 1.25
CA MET A 36 -0.45 4.57 0.52
C MET A 36 -0.79 5.53 -0.60
N LEU A 37 -0.01 6.59 -0.73
CA LEU A 37 -0.14 7.51 -1.85
C LEU A 37 1.05 7.36 -2.76
N ILE A 38 0.80 7.25 -4.07
CA ILE A 38 1.85 7.08 -5.05
C ILE A 38 1.40 7.77 -6.35
N GLN A 39 2.33 8.29 -7.12
CA GLN A 39 2.00 9.03 -8.33
C GLN A 39 1.80 8.14 -9.54
N ARG A 40 2.11 6.85 -9.45
CA ARG A 40 1.92 5.91 -10.53
C ARG A 40 1.19 4.69 -10.04
N ASP A 41 0.51 4.02 -10.96
CA ASP A 41 -0.17 2.77 -10.62
C ASP A 41 0.89 1.71 -10.30
N PRO A 42 0.96 1.23 -9.05
CA PRO A 42 2.01 0.28 -8.65
C PRO A 42 1.63 -1.15 -9.01
N TYR A 43 1.44 -1.43 -10.29
CA TYR A 43 0.91 -2.72 -10.72
C TYR A 43 1.83 -3.90 -10.37
N LEU A 44 3.11 -3.67 -10.15
CA LEU A 44 4.00 -4.75 -9.73
C LEU A 44 3.73 -5.17 -8.28
N LEU A 45 3.10 -4.29 -7.51
CA LEU A 45 2.80 -4.59 -6.12
C LEU A 45 1.64 -5.57 -5.98
N TYR A 46 0.65 -5.51 -6.86
CA TYR A 46 -0.59 -6.26 -6.67
C TYR A 46 -0.38 -7.78 -6.61
N PRO A 47 0.42 -8.39 -7.51
CA PRO A 47 0.65 -9.83 -7.39
C PRO A 47 1.35 -10.21 -6.09
N ILE A 48 2.21 -9.34 -5.58
CA ILE A 48 2.91 -9.60 -4.32
C ILE A 48 1.91 -9.60 -3.18
N LEU A 49 0.97 -8.64 -3.18
CA LEU A 49 -0.04 -8.57 -2.14
C LEU A 49 -0.92 -9.83 -2.16
N ALA A 50 -1.34 -10.25 -3.34
CA ALA A 50 -2.17 -11.43 -3.47
C ALA A 50 -1.44 -12.67 -2.98
N ARG A 51 -0.18 -12.80 -3.35
CA ARG A 51 0.61 -13.96 -2.96
C ARG A 51 0.79 -14.04 -1.45
N ASP A 52 0.93 -12.89 -0.81
CA ASP A 52 1.25 -12.85 0.61
C ASP A 52 0.02 -12.70 1.51
N GLY A 53 -1.18 -12.79 0.94
CA GLY A 53 -2.38 -12.78 1.75
C GLY A 53 -2.92 -11.43 2.12
N TYR A 54 -2.67 -10.42 1.29
CA TYR A 54 -3.20 -9.08 1.52
C TYR A 54 -4.27 -8.74 0.49
N ALA A 55 -5.27 -8.01 0.93
CA ALA A 55 -6.27 -7.45 0.04
C ALA A 55 -5.94 -5.98 -0.19
N HIS A 56 -6.45 -5.40 -1.26
CA HIS A 56 -6.19 -4.00 -1.54
C HIS A 56 -7.34 -3.38 -2.31
N GLU A 57 -7.37 -2.05 -2.27
CA GLU A 57 -8.33 -1.27 -3.02
C GLU A 57 -7.62 -0.06 -3.58
N VAL A 58 -7.84 0.25 -4.86
CA VAL A 58 -7.16 1.35 -5.54
C VAL A 58 -8.16 2.45 -5.83
N ARG A 59 -7.77 3.68 -5.54
CA ARG A 59 -8.57 4.86 -5.85
C ARG A 59 -7.70 5.91 -6.51
N CYS A 60 -8.29 6.70 -7.41
CA CYS A 60 -7.59 7.84 -7.98
C CYS A 60 -7.92 9.07 -7.17
N THR A 61 -6.92 9.89 -6.87
CA THR A 61 -7.14 11.12 -6.14
C THR A 61 -7.45 12.25 -7.12
N GLU A 62 -7.89 13.38 -6.59
CA GLU A 62 -8.21 14.54 -7.42
C GLU A 62 -6.98 15.11 -8.11
N THR A 63 -5.81 14.89 -7.54
CA THR A 63 -4.57 15.40 -8.11
C THR A 63 -3.95 14.45 -9.13
N GLY A 64 -4.62 13.34 -9.42
CA GLY A 64 -4.08 12.38 -10.39
C GLY A 64 -3.16 11.34 -9.80
N ASP A 65 -3.02 11.34 -8.50
CA ASP A 65 -2.24 10.30 -7.83
C ASP A 65 -3.13 9.09 -7.55
N TYR A 66 -2.54 8.05 -7.01
CA TYR A 66 -3.26 6.83 -6.63
C TYR A 66 -3.19 6.66 -5.13
N GLU A 67 -4.31 6.25 -4.56
CA GLU A 67 -4.39 5.90 -3.15
C GLU A 67 -4.67 4.42 -3.06
N ILE A 68 -3.79 3.68 -2.42
CA ILE A 68 -3.91 2.23 -2.31
C ILE A 68 -4.15 1.88 -0.85
N LEU A 69 -5.27 1.22 -0.58
CA LEU A 69 -5.55 0.72 0.75
C LEU A 69 -5.18 -0.76 0.78
N ILE A 70 -4.42 -1.16 1.80
CA ILE A 70 -3.91 -2.53 1.90
C ILE A 70 -4.20 -3.06 3.30
N TRP A 71 -4.71 -4.28 3.39
CA TRP A 71 -4.99 -4.90 4.70
C TRP A 71 -4.85 -6.40 4.56
N HIS A 72 -4.78 -7.10 5.70
CA HIS A 72 -4.71 -8.56 5.67
C HIS A 72 -6.03 -9.12 5.19
N SER A 73 -6.01 -9.98 4.19
CA SER A 73 -7.23 -10.50 3.59
C SER A 73 -7.97 -11.46 4.50
N LYS A 74 -7.23 -12.05 5.49
CA LYS A 74 -7.92 -12.89 6.39
C LYS A 74 -8.03 -12.19 7.63
N GLY A 75 -9.09 -11.72 7.97
CA GLY A 75 -9.32 -10.88 9.10
C GLY A 75 -8.89 -11.43 10.43
#